data_c2f015dfe2ab6c992ae031eb66319931
#
_entry.id   c2f015dfe2ab6c992ae031eb66319931
#
_cell.length_a   1.000
_cell.length_b   1.000
_cell.length_c   1.000
_cell.angle_alpha   90.00
_cell.angle_beta   90.00
_cell.angle_gamma   90.00
#
_symmetry.space_group_name_H-M   'P 1'
#
loop_
_entity.id
_entity.type
_entity.pdbx_description
1 polymer ?
#
loop_
_entity_poly.entity_id
_entity_poly.type
_entity_poly.pdbx_seq_one_letter_code
_entity_poly.pdbx_strand_id
1 'polypeptide(L)'
;VAEGSEFDPLIEVKELSKEFIRRVQDDDQVRSLASILLHKCEYIDEVNPIKLRHISGRNECSCDVEKLFETAIKSNELAPTVHSRVAVIGLFSLVDGLIYNWLLAPDYFPLVEYGNQAID
;
A
#
# COMPACT_ATOMS: atom_id res chain seq x y z
N VAL A 1 -6.55 -0.59 21.74
CA VAL A 1 -7.62 -1.56 21.72
C VAL A 1 -7.84 -2.06 23.12
N ALA A 2 -8.96 -1.74 23.64
CA ALA A 2 -9.23 -2.06 25.01
C ALA A 2 -9.01 -3.52 25.27
N GLU A 3 -9.67 -4.25 24.58
CA GLU A 3 -9.53 -5.64 24.76
C GLU A 3 -8.38 -6.15 23.98
N GLY A 4 -7.48 -5.40 23.64
CA GLY A 4 -6.31 -5.81 22.97
C GLY A 4 -6.45 -7.05 22.11
N SER A 5 -7.20 -7.95 22.60
CA SER A 5 -7.45 -9.19 21.91
C SER A 5 -8.16 -8.98 20.59
N GLU A 6 -8.78 -7.82 20.42
CA GLU A 6 -9.45 -7.49 19.16
C GLU A 6 -8.50 -6.96 18.12
N PHE A 7 -7.32 -6.52 18.50
CA PHE A 7 -6.40 -5.94 17.56
C PHE A 7 -5.62 -7.04 16.84
N ASP A 8 -5.72 -7.03 15.52
CA ASP A 8 -4.98 -7.96 14.68
C ASP A 8 -4.17 -7.14 13.68
N PRO A 9 -2.84 -7.09 13.82
CA PRO A 9 -2.02 -6.26 12.96
C PRO A 9 -2.10 -6.64 11.48
N LEU A 10 -2.30 -7.92 11.17
CA LEU A 10 -2.42 -8.32 9.76
C LEU A 10 -3.74 -7.87 9.17
N ILE A 11 -4.81 -7.91 9.95
CA ILE A 11 -6.10 -7.38 9.51
C ILE A 11 -5.97 -5.89 9.27
N GLU A 12 -5.28 -5.18 10.16
CA GLU A 12 -5.07 -3.75 9.98
C GLU A 12 -4.33 -3.45 8.69
N VAL A 13 -3.26 -4.19 8.39
CA VAL A 13 -2.51 -4.02 7.14
C VAL A 13 -3.40 -4.25 5.93
N LYS A 14 -4.21 -5.31 5.97
CA LYS A 14 -5.12 -5.62 4.86
C LYS A 14 -6.15 -4.52 4.67
N GLU A 15 -6.73 -4.03 5.76
CA GLU A 15 -7.76 -3.00 5.67
C GLU A 15 -7.20 -1.68 5.16
N LEU A 16 -6.00 -1.30 5.60
CA LEU A 16 -5.35 -0.10 5.09
C LEU A 16 -5.07 -0.21 3.59
N SER A 17 -4.58 -1.36 3.16
CA SER A 17 -4.29 -1.60 1.75
C SER A 17 -5.54 -1.56 0.89
N LYS A 18 -6.61 -2.21 1.36
CA LYS A 18 -7.88 -2.26 0.62
C LYS A 18 -8.54 -0.89 0.57
N GLU A 19 -8.44 -0.12 1.65
CA GLU A 19 -9.01 1.22 1.67
C GLU A 19 -8.29 2.13 0.67
N PHE A 20 -6.97 2.02 0.59
CA PHE A 20 -6.20 2.82 -0.36
C PHE A 20 -6.61 2.49 -1.80
N ILE A 21 -6.73 1.20 -2.10
CA ILE A 21 -7.15 0.76 -3.43
C ILE A 21 -8.56 1.25 -3.75
N ARG A 22 -9.46 1.18 -2.78
CA ARG A 22 -10.82 1.67 -2.96
C ARG A 22 -10.83 3.16 -3.26
N ARG A 23 -10.00 3.93 -2.58
CA ARG A 23 -9.94 5.38 -2.80
C ARG A 23 -9.40 5.71 -4.18
N VAL A 24 -8.43 4.94 -4.67
CA VAL A 24 -7.94 5.14 -6.04
C VAL A 24 -9.07 4.91 -7.05
N GLN A 25 -9.88 3.88 -6.83
CA GLN A 25 -10.96 3.59 -7.76
C GLN A 25 -12.10 4.61 -7.68
N ASP A 26 -12.47 5.02 -6.47
CA ASP A 26 -13.71 5.78 -6.26
C ASP A 26 -13.51 7.29 -6.10
N ASP A 27 -12.32 7.73 -5.73
CA ASP A 27 -12.04 9.16 -5.50
C ASP A 27 -11.26 9.71 -6.68
N ASP A 28 -11.88 10.61 -7.44
CA ASP A 28 -11.25 11.16 -8.65
C ASP A 28 -9.95 11.89 -8.35
N GLN A 29 -9.86 12.59 -7.23
CA GLN A 29 -8.65 13.31 -6.88
C GLN A 29 -7.52 12.35 -6.54
N VAL A 30 -7.80 11.31 -5.78
CA VAL A 30 -6.80 10.31 -5.45
C VAL A 30 -6.34 9.59 -6.70
N ARG A 31 -7.29 9.24 -7.58
CA ARG A 31 -6.95 8.58 -8.84
C ARG A 31 -6.07 9.45 -9.73
N SER A 32 -6.39 10.73 -9.82
CA SER A 32 -5.61 11.66 -10.62
C SER A 32 -4.20 11.80 -10.07
N LEU A 33 -4.06 11.90 -8.76
CA LEU A 33 -2.76 11.99 -8.14
C LEU A 33 -1.94 10.71 -8.37
N ALA A 34 -2.55 9.56 -8.20
CA ALA A 34 -1.88 8.29 -8.44
C ALA A 34 -1.43 8.19 -9.90
N SER A 35 -2.26 8.61 -10.83
CA SER A 35 -1.90 8.60 -12.25
C SER A 35 -0.69 9.49 -12.53
N ILE A 36 -0.65 10.66 -11.93
CA ILE A 36 0.49 11.56 -12.09
C ILE A 36 1.76 10.92 -11.53
N LEU A 37 1.70 10.38 -10.34
CA LEU A 37 2.86 9.83 -9.67
C LEU A 37 3.40 8.57 -10.35
N LEU A 38 2.51 7.72 -10.84
CA LEU A 38 2.92 6.42 -11.40
C LEU A 38 3.16 6.46 -12.90
N HIS A 39 2.47 7.33 -13.63
CA HIS A 39 2.53 7.29 -15.09
C HIS A 39 3.02 8.57 -15.75
N LYS A 40 2.86 9.72 -15.11
CA LYS A 40 3.09 11.00 -15.76
C LYS A 40 4.24 11.81 -15.19
N CYS A 41 4.65 11.51 -13.96
CA CYS A 41 5.74 12.23 -13.33
C CYS A 41 7.08 11.59 -13.71
N GLU A 42 7.98 12.37 -14.28
CA GLU A 42 9.21 11.80 -14.80
C GLU A 42 10.32 11.64 -13.77
N TYR A 43 10.28 12.37 -12.69
CA TYR A 43 11.29 12.24 -11.62
C TYR A 43 12.74 12.43 -12.09
N ILE A 44 12.92 13.20 -13.15
CA ILE A 44 14.27 13.43 -13.67
C ILE A 44 14.98 14.57 -12.96
N ASP A 45 14.24 15.39 -12.24
CA ASP A 45 14.77 16.53 -11.51
C ASP A 45 14.91 16.18 -10.04
N GLU A 46 16.12 16.20 -9.51
CA GLU A 46 16.38 15.81 -8.13
C GLU A 46 15.67 16.69 -7.11
N VAL A 47 15.38 17.93 -7.47
CA VAL A 47 14.70 18.85 -6.55
C VAL A 47 13.21 18.94 -6.82
N ASN A 48 12.65 18.00 -7.55
CA ASN A 48 11.22 17.97 -7.83
C ASN A 48 10.43 17.82 -6.53
N PRO A 49 9.65 18.84 -6.12
CA PRO A 49 8.94 18.78 -4.83
C PRO A 49 7.88 17.67 -4.77
N ILE A 50 7.28 17.31 -5.90
CA ILE A 50 6.30 16.24 -5.94
C ILE A 50 6.98 14.91 -5.62
N LYS A 51 8.15 14.66 -6.22
CA LYS A 51 8.90 13.45 -5.96
C LYS A 51 9.32 13.37 -4.49
N LEU A 52 9.85 14.46 -3.94
CA LEU A 52 10.33 14.47 -2.56
C LEU A 52 9.19 14.24 -1.59
N ARG A 53 8.04 14.86 -1.83
CA ARG A 53 6.88 14.67 -0.98
C ARG A 53 6.34 13.25 -1.05
N HIS A 54 6.33 12.68 -2.24
CA HIS A 54 5.89 11.30 -2.42
C HIS A 54 6.79 10.33 -1.66
N ILE A 55 8.10 10.51 -1.76
CA ILE A 55 9.06 9.66 -1.08
C ILE A 55 8.89 9.77 0.44
N SER A 56 8.75 10.99 0.95
CA SER A 56 8.60 11.21 2.38
C SER A 56 7.33 10.53 2.92
N GLY A 57 6.20 10.74 2.27
CA GLY A 57 4.94 10.13 2.69
C GLY A 57 5.00 8.62 2.61
N ARG A 58 5.61 8.08 1.57
CA ARG A 58 5.77 6.65 1.42
C ARG A 58 6.63 6.06 2.52
N ASN A 59 7.72 6.76 2.89
CA ASN A 59 8.61 6.27 3.93
C ASN A 59 7.92 6.24 5.29
N GLU A 60 7.11 7.26 5.60
CA GLU A 60 6.35 7.28 6.84
C GLU A 60 5.36 6.13 6.90
N CYS A 61 4.60 5.93 5.83
CA CYS A 61 3.64 4.84 5.76
C CYS A 61 4.34 3.48 5.85
N SER A 62 5.49 3.36 5.20
CA SER A 62 6.26 2.13 5.24
C SER A 62 6.70 1.78 6.67
N CYS A 63 7.13 2.79 7.44
CA CYS A 63 7.51 2.56 8.83
C CYS A 63 6.33 2.08 9.67
N ASP A 64 5.16 2.68 9.47
CA ASP A 64 3.97 2.30 10.22
C ASP A 64 3.55 0.87 9.90
N VAL A 65 3.56 0.50 8.64
CA VAL A 65 3.18 -0.86 8.22
C VAL A 65 4.23 -1.87 8.70
N GLU A 66 5.50 -1.49 8.67
CA GLU A 66 6.56 -2.38 9.16
C GLU A 66 6.34 -2.72 10.63
N LYS A 67 5.93 -1.73 11.44
CA LYS A 67 5.63 -1.98 12.86
C LYS A 67 4.50 -2.96 13.02
N LEU A 68 3.49 -2.90 12.17
CA LEU A 68 2.38 -3.85 12.22
C LEU A 68 2.86 -5.27 11.90
N PHE A 69 3.74 -5.42 10.91
CA PHE A 69 4.31 -6.72 10.61
C PHE A 69 5.16 -7.24 11.77
N GLU A 70 5.94 -6.37 12.41
CA GLU A 70 6.73 -6.77 13.55
C GLU A 70 5.85 -7.25 14.70
N THR A 71 4.74 -6.57 14.93
CA THR A 71 3.77 -6.98 15.93
C THR A 71 3.18 -8.35 15.59
N ALA A 72 2.88 -8.59 14.32
CA ALA A 72 2.34 -9.88 13.89
C ALA A 72 3.37 -11.01 14.10
N ILE A 73 4.64 -10.72 13.89
CA ILE A 73 5.69 -11.70 14.15
C ILE A 73 5.76 -12.02 15.64
N LYS A 74 5.72 -10.99 16.48
CA LYS A 74 5.78 -11.18 17.94
C LYS A 74 4.59 -11.95 18.48
N SER A 75 3.43 -11.81 17.85
CA SER A 75 2.22 -12.53 18.29
C SER A 75 2.05 -13.87 17.61
N ASN A 76 3.05 -14.32 16.87
CA ASN A 76 3.07 -15.61 16.18
C ASN A 76 2.05 -15.73 15.04
N GLU A 77 1.53 -14.62 14.55
CA GLU A 77 0.68 -14.64 13.35
C GLU A 77 1.49 -14.83 12.08
N LEU A 78 2.76 -14.42 12.11
CA LEU A 78 3.70 -14.64 11.02
C LEU A 78 4.90 -15.41 11.55
N ALA A 79 5.52 -16.19 10.68
CA ALA A 79 6.70 -16.97 11.05
C ALA A 79 7.84 -16.04 11.47
N PRO A 80 8.65 -16.42 12.47
CA PRO A 80 9.78 -15.57 12.89
C PRO A 80 10.81 -15.36 11.81
N THR A 81 10.80 -16.17 10.77
CA THR A 81 11.73 -16.02 9.65
C THR A 81 11.32 -14.94 8.66
N VAL A 82 10.10 -14.41 8.79
CA VAL A 82 9.64 -13.33 7.91
C VAL A 82 10.39 -12.06 8.24
N HIS A 83 10.96 -11.44 7.23
CA HIS A 83 11.65 -10.16 7.38
C HIS A 83 10.64 -9.04 7.18
N SER A 84 10.36 -8.25 8.22
CA SER A 84 9.29 -7.26 8.19
C SER A 84 9.46 -6.23 7.08
N ARG A 85 10.69 -5.77 6.84
CA ARG A 85 10.94 -4.78 5.80
C ARG A 85 10.70 -5.35 4.40
N VAL A 86 11.11 -6.60 4.18
CA VAL A 86 10.87 -7.27 2.90
C VAL A 86 9.37 -7.44 2.67
N ALA A 87 8.63 -7.79 3.73
CA ALA A 87 7.18 -7.92 3.64
C ALA A 87 6.52 -6.59 3.26
N VAL A 88 6.98 -5.48 3.84
CA VAL A 88 6.45 -4.15 3.52
C VAL A 88 6.71 -3.80 2.06
N ILE A 89 7.94 -4.02 1.60
CA ILE A 89 8.30 -3.72 0.22
C ILE A 89 7.47 -4.57 -0.74
N GLY A 90 7.28 -5.85 -0.42
CA GLY A 90 6.46 -6.73 -1.23
C GLY A 90 5.02 -6.27 -1.30
N LEU A 91 4.44 -5.88 -0.16
CA LEU A 91 3.08 -5.39 -0.13
C LEU A 91 2.92 -4.11 -0.93
N PHE A 92 3.83 -3.15 -0.74
CA PHE A 92 3.75 -1.89 -1.47
C PHE A 92 3.91 -2.12 -2.97
N SER A 93 4.79 -3.04 -3.35
CA SER A 93 4.98 -3.38 -4.77
C SER A 93 3.73 -4.03 -5.35
N LEU A 94 3.06 -4.88 -4.59
CA LEU A 94 1.81 -5.48 -5.02
C LEU A 94 0.73 -4.42 -5.22
N VAL A 95 0.54 -3.55 -4.24
CA VAL A 95 -0.49 -2.50 -4.31
C VAL A 95 -0.19 -1.53 -5.45
N ASP A 96 1.04 -1.05 -5.53
CA ASP A 96 1.43 -0.12 -6.59
C ASP A 96 1.29 -0.75 -7.97
N GLY A 97 1.66 -2.02 -8.09
CA GLY A 97 1.53 -2.74 -9.35
C GLY A 97 0.08 -2.92 -9.79
N LEU A 98 -0.80 -3.22 -8.84
CA LEU A 98 -2.24 -3.32 -9.13
C LEU A 98 -2.77 -1.98 -9.63
N ILE A 99 -2.44 -0.90 -8.94
CA ILE A 99 -2.91 0.42 -9.30
C ILE A 99 -2.32 0.86 -10.65
N TYR A 100 -1.02 0.64 -10.84
CA TYR A 100 -0.34 0.99 -12.08
C TYR A 100 -1.01 0.32 -13.28
N ASN A 101 -1.24 -0.98 -13.17
CA ASN A 101 -1.84 -1.73 -14.27
C ASN A 101 -3.28 -1.34 -14.52
N TRP A 102 -4.04 -1.05 -13.46
CA TRP A 102 -5.42 -0.63 -13.60
C TRP A 102 -5.53 0.75 -14.25
N LEU A 103 -4.66 1.68 -13.85
CA LEU A 103 -4.66 3.03 -14.45
C LEU A 103 -4.29 2.98 -15.92
N LEU A 104 -3.41 2.04 -16.29
CA LEU A 104 -3.01 1.88 -17.68
C LEU A 104 -4.16 1.37 -18.54
N ALA A 105 -4.95 0.45 -18.01
CA ALA A 105 -6.06 -0.16 -18.73
C ALA A 105 -7.21 -0.47 -17.76
N PRO A 106 -8.06 0.54 -17.42
CA PRO A 106 -9.09 0.35 -16.39
C PRO A 106 -10.12 -0.73 -16.70
N ASP A 107 -10.27 -1.06 -17.98
CA ASP A 107 -11.24 -2.09 -18.35
C ASP A 107 -10.68 -3.51 -18.27
N TYR A 108 -9.40 -3.64 -17.97
CA TYR A 108 -8.75 -4.95 -17.97
C TYR A 108 -9.20 -5.81 -16.78
N PHE A 109 -9.42 -5.19 -15.63
CA PHE A 109 -9.90 -5.92 -14.45
C PHE A 109 -10.53 -4.95 -13.46
N PRO A 110 -11.46 -5.44 -12.60
CA PRO A 110 -12.02 -4.61 -11.54
C PRO A 110 -11.01 -4.46 -10.40
N LEU A 111 -10.51 -3.24 -10.20
CA LEU A 111 -9.41 -2.99 -9.26
C LEU A 111 -9.73 -3.43 -7.83
N VAL A 112 -10.87 -2.97 -7.29
CA VAL A 112 -11.19 -3.28 -5.89
C VAL A 112 -11.43 -4.77 -5.71
N GLU A 113 -12.19 -5.38 -6.60
CA GLU A 113 -12.51 -6.81 -6.46
C GLU A 113 -11.26 -7.67 -6.53
N TYR A 114 -10.44 -7.48 -7.56
CA TYR A 114 -9.24 -8.29 -7.72
C TYR A 114 -8.15 -7.90 -6.75
N GLY A 115 -8.05 -6.60 -6.44
CA GLY A 115 -7.08 -6.14 -5.47
C GLY A 115 -7.34 -6.71 -4.08
N ASN A 116 -8.61 -6.76 -3.67
CA ASN A 116 -8.96 -7.36 -2.38
C ASN A 116 -8.57 -8.84 -2.34
N GLN A 117 -8.80 -9.56 -3.42
CA GLN A 117 -8.42 -10.98 -3.47
C GLN A 117 -6.91 -11.16 -3.41
N ALA A 118 -6.16 -10.30 -4.09
CA ALA A 118 -4.70 -10.38 -4.07
C ALA A 118 -4.13 -10.06 -2.69
N ILE A 119 -4.78 -9.13 -1.97
CA ILE A 119 -4.33 -8.74 -0.64
C ILE A 119 -4.68 -9.80 0.39
N ASP A 120 -5.83 -10.43 0.24
CA ASP A 120 -6.21 -11.54 1.13
C ASP A 120 -5.31 -12.74 0.87
#